data_6fd40b2439caa537624e24c4b69a47a2
#
_entry.id   6fd40b2439caa537624e24c4b69a47a2
#
_cell.length_a   1.000
_cell.length_b   1.000
_cell.length_c   1.000
_cell.angle_alpha   90.00
_cell.angle_beta   90.00
_cell.angle_gamma   90.00
#
_symmetry.space_group_name_H-M   'P 1'
#
loop_
_entity.id
_entity.type
_entity.pdbx_description
1 polymer ?
#
loop_
_entity_poly.entity_id
_entity_poly.type
_entity_poly.pdbx_seq_one_letter_code
_entity_poly.pdbx_strand_id
1 'polypeptide(L)'
;MLFRSYTIYNVVQLPGQTPGILGGAHDRFQVFGDPNNDNFRVSALELPGGRSDGQLQARDALLKSLDARATLGPRMEICQERALQLISSAEIRRGFQMAEEPPAMRERYGRHLLGQSLLLARRLVESGVRFVTVFDGMHNGQDANWDSHQTIFPRHRQLIPPADQGVSALVEDLEQRGLLDSTLVVQMGEFGRTPKINAGAGRDHWPDC
;
A
#
# COMPACT_ATOMS: atom_id res chain seq x y z
N MET A 1 -0.44 -0.17 7.91
CA MET A 1 -0.76 -0.96 6.71
C MET A 1 0.19 -0.52 5.62
N LEU A 2 0.93 -1.41 5.02
CA LEU A 2 1.91 -1.08 3.98
C LEU A 2 1.35 -1.52 2.64
N PHE A 3 1.17 -0.58 1.71
CA PHE A 3 0.88 -0.88 0.33
C PHE A 3 2.18 -1.11 -0.43
N ARG A 4 2.25 -2.18 -1.17
CA ARG A 4 3.29 -2.38 -2.15
C ARG A 4 2.66 -2.31 -3.53
N SER A 5 2.83 -1.19 -4.24
CA SER A 5 2.81 -1.24 -5.68
C SER A 5 4.04 -2.06 -6.09
N TYR A 6 3.84 -3.02 -6.94
CA TYR A 6 4.77 -4.06 -7.32
C TYR A 6 6.22 -3.62 -7.44
N THR A 7 7.11 -4.20 -6.65
CA THR A 7 8.53 -4.27 -7.00
C THR A 7 8.86 -5.71 -7.39
N ILE A 8 8.95 -5.97 -8.66
CA ILE A 8 9.61 -7.18 -9.13
C ILE A 8 11.10 -6.87 -9.27
N TYR A 9 11.80 -6.91 -8.18
CA TYR A 9 13.16 -7.38 -8.14
C TYR A 9 13.20 -8.40 -7.03
N ASN A 10 13.33 -9.67 -7.43
CA ASN A 10 13.49 -10.81 -6.55
C ASN A 10 12.75 -10.70 -5.23
N VAL A 11 11.93 -11.66 -4.93
CA VAL A 11 11.09 -11.89 -3.75
C VAL A 11 11.81 -11.69 -2.40
N VAL A 12 12.77 -10.78 -2.33
CA VAL A 12 13.57 -10.48 -1.15
C VAL A 12 12.89 -9.35 -0.39
N GLN A 13 12.40 -9.66 0.79
CA GLN A 13 12.00 -8.64 1.75
C GLN A 13 13.24 -7.78 2.07
N LEU A 14 13.14 -6.49 1.77
CA LEU A 14 14.20 -5.57 2.12
C LEU A 14 14.29 -5.42 3.65
N PRO A 15 15.49 -5.21 4.20
CA PRO A 15 15.69 -4.88 5.61
C PRO A 15 14.75 -3.72 6.03
N GLY A 16 14.18 -3.81 7.23
CA GLY A 16 13.23 -2.82 7.74
C GLY A 16 11.78 -2.99 7.28
N GLN A 17 11.49 -3.92 6.36
CA GLN A 17 10.13 -4.23 5.94
C GLN A 17 9.44 -5.33 6.75
N THR A 18 10.10 -5.88 7.73
CA THR A 18 9.56 -6.88 8.64
C THR A 18 9.34 -6.30 10.04
N PRO A 19 8.48 -6.90 10.87
CA PRO A 19 8.26 -6.43 12.24
C PRO A 19 9.48 -6.66 13.15
N GLY A 20 10.49 -7.40 12.70
CA GLY A 20 11.71 -7.67 13.46
C GLY A 20 11.42 -8.26 14.84
N ILE A 21 12.00 -7.66 15.87
CA ILE A 21 11.85 -8.08 17.26
C ILE A 21 10.42 -7.96 17.81
N LEU A 22 9.56 -7.16 17.17
CA LEU A 22 8.16 -6.99 17.57
C LEU A 22 7.31 -8.23 17.25
N GLY A 23 7.79 -9.08 16.35
CA GLY A 23 7.13 -10.33 15.96
C GLY A 23 5.93 -10.14 15.01
N GLY A 24 5.45 -11.27 14.46
CA GLY A 24 4.46 -11.29 13.37
C GLY A 24 3.14 -10.57 13.63
N ALA A 25 2.76 -10.40 14.90
CA ALA A 25 1.58 -9.61 15.27
C ALA A 25 1.68 -8.14 14.85
N HIS A 26 2.89 -7.64 14.64
CA HIS A 26 3.17 -6.28 14.19
C HIS A 26 3.57 -6.22 12.71
N ASP A 27 3.41 -7.33 11.98
CA ASP A 27 3.71 -7.34 10.56
C ASP A 27 2.72 -6.45 9.80
N ARG A 28 3.21 -5.91 8.68
CA ARG A 28 2.39 -5.08 7.82
C ARG A 28 1.39 -5.94 7.04
N PHE A 29 0.22 -5.43 6.81
CA PHE A 29 -0.67 -5.99 5.82
C PHE A 29 -0.20 -5.55 4.42
N GLN A 30 0.16 -6.51 3.59
CA GLN A 30 0.64 -6.24 2.23
C GLN A 30 -0.50 -6.41 1.23
N VAL A 31 -0.59 -5.45 0.33
CA VAL A 31 -1.54 -5.48 -0.79
C VAL A 31 -0.76 -5.62 -2.08
N PHE A 32 -1.13 -6.60 -2.86
CA PHE A 32 -0.56 -6.90 -4.18
C PHE A 32 -1.62 -6.70 -5.26
N GLY A 33 -1.16 -6.41 -6.46
CA GLY A 33 -2.02 -6.19 -7.62
C GLY A 33 -2.11 -4.72 -8.00
N ASP A 34 -2.74 -4.47 -9.13
CA ASP A 34 -2.92 -3.14 -9.69
C ASP A 34 -4.34 -2.63 -9.43
N PRO A 35 -4.52 -1.61 -8.56
CA PRO A 35 -5.83 -1.03 -8.29
C PRO A 35 -6.48 -0.35 -9.51
N ASN A 36 -5.71 -0.18 -10.60
CA ASN A 36 -6.24 0.31 -11.87
C ASN A 36 -7.10 -0.73 -12.59
N ASN A 37 -6.86 -2.01 -12.35
CA ASN A 37 -7.63 -3.09 -12.95
C ASN A 37 -9.04 -3.15 -12.36
N ASP A 38 -10.05 -3.36 -13.23
CA ASP A 38 -11.45 -3.49 -12.80
C ASP A 38 -11.68 -4.76 -11.97
N ASN A 39 -10.83 -5.77 -12.13
CA ASN A 39 -10.85 -7.01 -11.35
C ASN A 39 -9.96 -6.97 -10.11
N PHE A 40 -9.48 -5.79 -9.70
CA PHE A 40 -8.67 -5.66 -8.50
C PHE A 40 -9.42 -6.20 -7.28
N ARG A 41 -8.80 -7.13 -6.58
CA ARG A 41 -9.33 -7.77 -5.36
C ARG A 41 -8.19 -8.02 -4.39
N VAL A 42 -8.51 -7.96 -3.12
CA VAL A 42 -7.59 -8.34 -2.03
C VAL A 42 -8.12 -9.63 -1.42
N SER A 43 -7.67 -10.76 -1.94
CA SER A 43 -8.17 -12.10 -1.57
C SER A 43 -8.10 -12.38 -0.06
N ALA A 44 -7.12 -11.81 0.63
CA ALA A 44 -6.99 -11.93 2.08
C ALA A 44 -8.15 -11.28 2.87
N LEU A 45 -8.91 -10.38 2.23
CA LEU A 45 -10.08 -9.71 2.82
C LEU A 45 -11.41 -10.26 2.31
N GLU A 46 -11.37 -11.17 1.35
CA GLU A 46 -12.56 -11.86 0.86
C GLU A 46 -12.97 -12.95 1.86
N LEU A 47 -14.25 -12.97 2.19
CA LEU A 47 -14.77 -14.05 3.03
C LEU A 47 -14.78 -15.36 2.23
N PRO A 48 -14.05 -16.40 2.66
CA PRO A 48 -13.94 -17.63 1.91
C PRO A 48 -15.32 -18.25 1.63
N GLY A 49 -15.64 -18.54 0.36
CA GLY A 49 -16.85 -19.21 -0.05
C GLY A 49 -18.14 -18.42 0.12
N GLY A 50 -18.08 -17.07 0.04
CA GLY A 50 -19.28 -16.21 0.11
C GLY A 50 -19.97 -16.20 1.48
N ARG A 51 -19.21 -16.47 2.54
CA ARG A 51 -19.75 -16.54 3.92
C ARG A 51 -20.14 -15.16 4.43
N SER A 52 -21.13 -15.14 5.32
CA SER A 52 -21.54 -13.91 6.01
C SER A 52 -20.64 -13.60 7.22
N ASP A 53 -20.65 -12.35 7.67
CA ASP A 53 -19.95 -11.92 8.88
C ASP A 53 -20.40 -12.72 10.12
N GLY A 54 -21.68 -13.09 10.20
CA GLY A 54 -22.20 -13.95 11.27
C GLY A 54 -21.62 -15.36 11.29
N GLN A 55 -21.35 -15.92 10.10
CA GLN A 55 -20.68 -17.23 10.00
C GLN A 55 -19.20 -17.13 10.40
N LEU A 56 -18.54 -16.00 10.12
CA LEU A 56 -17.19 -15.76 10.57
C LEU A 56 -17.12 -15.67 12.11
N GLN A 57 -18.03 -14.92 12.73
CA GLN A 57 -18.11 -14.79 14.18
C GLN A 57 -18.42 -16.13 14.86
N ALA A 58 -19.33 -16.93 14.30
CA ALA A 58 -19.64 -18.27 14.82
C ALA A 58 -18.43 -19.22 14.76
N ARG A 59 -17.62 -19.10 13.70
CA ARG A 59 -16.38 -19.88 13.58
C ARG A 59 -15.32 -19.43 14.57
N ASP A 60 -15.17 -18.12 14.79
CA ASP A 60 -14.26 -17.59 15.80
C ASP A 60 -14.65 -18.07 17.21
N ALA A 61 -15.94 -18.01 17.55
CA ALA A 61 -16.44 -18.52 18.82
C ALA A 61 -16.18 -20.01 18.98
N LEU A 62 -16.38 -20.81 17.92
CA LEU A 62 -16.09 -22.25 17.93
C LEU A 62 -14.58 -22.48 18.09
N LEU A 63 -13.74 -21.76 17.35
CA LEU A 63 -12.29 -21.86 17.45
C LEU A 63 -11.83 -21.57 18.88
N LYS A 64 -12.27 -20.47 19.48
CA LYS A 64 -11.97 -20.11 20.86
C LYS A 64 -12.41 -21.19 21.86
N SER A 65 -13.54 -21.86 21.62
CA SER A 65 -14.01 -22.94 22.47
C SER A 65 -13.15 -24.21 22.36
N LEU A 66 -12.56 -24.45 21.19
CA LEU A 66 -11.66 -25.58 20.93
C LEU A 66 -10.24 -25.26 21.43
N ASP A 67 -9.77 -24.04 21.18
CA ASP A 67 -8.43 -23.57 21.58
C ASP A 67 -8.28 -23.39 23.10
N ALA A 68 -9.38 -23.30 23.85
CA ALA A 68 -9.36 -23.36 25.32
C ALA A 68 -8.70 -24.64 25.85
N ARG A 69 -8.50 -25.65 24.99
CA ARG A 69 -7.80 -26.91 25.30
C ARG A 69 -6.41 -27.01 24.65
N ALA A 70 -6.09 -26.14 23.71
CA ALA A 70 -4.81 -26.07 23.03
C ALA A 70 -4.19 -24.70 23.28
N THR A 71 -3.13 -24.62 24.07
CA THR A 71 -2.39 -23.38 24.30
C THR A 71 -1.70 -22.91 23.04
N LEU A 72 -2.39 -22.12 22.24
CA LEU A 72 -1.75 -21.26 21.27
C LEU A 72 -0.96 -20.21 22.07
N GLY A 73 0.33 -20.06 21.76
CA GLY A 73 1.11 -19.05 22.48
C GLY A 73 0.54 -17.63 22.26
N PRO A 74 0.74 -16.69 23.20
CA PRO A 74 0.14 -15.34 23.18
C PRO A 74 0.33 -14.57 21.87
N ARG A 75 1.42 -14.85 21.16
CA ARG A 75 1.70 -14.25 19.84
C ARG A 75 0.71 -14.68 18.76
N MET A 76 0.29 -15.92 18.75
CA MET A 76 -0.65 -16.45 17.76
C MET A 76 -2.06 -15.90 18.01
N GLU A 77 -2.47 -15.80 19.27
CA GLU A 77 -3.77 -15.21 19.66
C GLU A 77 -3.87 -13.76 19.16
N ILE A 78 -2.83 -12.93 19.35
CA ILE A 78 -2.80 -11.55 18.86
C ILE A 78 -2.87 -11.51 17.33
N CYS A 79 -2.18 -12.41 16.62
CA CYS A 79 -2.25 -12.47 15.15
C CYS A 79 -3.65 -12.83 14.65
N GLN A 80 -4.29 -13.82 15.29
CA GLN A 80 -5.66 -14.23 14.94
C GLN A 80 -6.66 -13.12 15.20
N GLU A 81 -6.59 -12.46 16.36
CA GLU A 81 -7.48 -11.36 16.70
C GLU A 81 -7.36 -10.22 15.68
N ARG A 82 -6.15 -9.83 15.32
CA ARG A 82 -5.92 -8.79 14.30
C ARG A 82 -6.41 -9.20 12.92
N ALA A 83 -6.19 -10.44 12.52
CA ALA A 83 -6.70 -10.95 11.25
C ALA A 83 -8.23 -10.90 11.21
N LEU A 84 -8.90 -11.33 12.28
CA LEU A 84 -10.34 -11.27 12.41
C LEU A 84 -10.88 -9.85 12.39
N GLN A 85 -10.24 -8.92 13.11
CA GLN A 85 -10.59 -7.50 13.09
C GLN A 85 -10.52 -6.91 11.67
N LEU A 86 -9.47 -7.22 10.91
CA LEU A 86 -9.32 -6.76 9.53
C LEU A 86 -10.41 -7.32 8.60
N ILE A 87 -10.67 -8.63 8.69
CA ILE A 87 -11.64 -9.30 7.82
C ILE A 87 -13.09 -8.90 8.19
N SER A 88 -13.38 -8.67 9.46
CA SER A 88 -14.72 -8.30 9.93
C SER A 88 -15.07 -6.81 9.79
N SER A 89 -14.08 -5.92 9.60
CA SER A 89 -14.36 -4.50 9.40
C SER A 89 -14.94 -4.25 8.01
N ALA A 90 -16.21 -3.89 7.98
CA ALA A 90 -16.91 -3.51 6.73
C ALA A 90 -16.31 -2.22 6.13
N GLU A 91 -15.89 -1.28 6.97
CA GLU A 91 -15.27 -0.02 6.56
C GLU A 91 -13.94 -0.27 5.86
N ILE A 92 -13.09 -1.13 6.41
CA ILE A 92 -11.82 -1.48 5.80
C ILE A 92 -12.06 -2.22 4.46
N ARG A 93 -12.96 -3.20 4.44
CA ARG A 93 -13.29 -3.91 3.18
C ARG A 93 -13.79 -2.96 2.11
N ARG A 94 -14.66 -2.01 2.49
CA ARG A 94 -15.18 -0.99 1.58
C ARG A 94 -14.06 -0.08 1.07
N GLY A 95 -13.07 0.25 1.90
CA GLY A 95 -11.89 1.01 1.49
C GLY A 95 -11.18 0.41 0.27
N PHE A 96 -11.19 -0.92 0.12
CA PHE A 96 -10.58 -1.62 -1.01
C PHE A 96 -11.46 -1.72 -2.27
N GLN A 97 -12.72 -1.31 -2.22
CA GLN A 97 -13.64 -1.42 -3.35
C GLN A 97 -13.44 -0.25 -4.32
N MET A 98 -12.40 -0.32 -5.15
CA MET A 98 -12.06 0.72 -6.12
C MET A 98 -13.16 0.99 -7.15
N ALA A 99 -14.05 0.03 -7.40
CA ALA A 99 -15.19 0.19 -8.30
C ALA A 99 -16.24 1.19 -7.77
N GLU A 100 -16.24 1.49 -6.47
CA GLU A 100 -17.13 2.50 -5.89
C GLU A 100 -16.68 3.95 -6.17
N GLU A 101 -15.43 4.15 -6.60
CA GLU A 101 -14.94 5.48 -6.93
C GLU A 101 -15.50 5.95 -8.28
N PRO A 102 -16.00 7.20 -8.34
CA PRO A 102 -16.44 7.80 -9.58
C PRO A 102 -15.32 7.78 -10.64
N PRO A 103 -15.65 7.51 -11.92
CA PRO A 103 -14.65 7.51 -12.99
C PRO A 103 -13.83 8.81 -13.04
N ALA A 104 -14.47 9.97 -12.85
CA ALA A 104 -13.80 11.27 -12.84
C ALA A 104 -12.72 11.38 -11.74
N MET A 105 -12.96 10.78 -10.55
CA MET A 105 -11.97 10.74 -9.47
C MET A 105 -10.80 9.84 -9.84
N ARG A 106 -11.09 8.68 -10.43
CA ARG A 106 -10.07 7.76 -10.91
C ARG A 106 -9.19 8.39 -11.99
N GLU A 107 -9.78 9.16 -12.93
CA GLU A 107 -9.05 9.92 -13.96
C GLU A 107 -8.20 11.04 -13.34
N ARG A 108 -8.72 11.75 -12.33
CA ARG A 108 -7.98 12.82 -11.63
C ARG A 108 -6.67 12.33 -11.06
N TYR A 109 -6.66 11.16 -10.38
CA TYR A 109 -5.45 10.53 -9.85
C TYR A 109 -4.54 9.93 -10.94
N GLY A 110 -5.06 9.76 -12.14
CA GLY A 110 -4.39 9.06 -13.25
C GLY A 110 -4.69 7.55 -13.29
N ARG A 111 -5.03 7.07 -14.49
CA ARG A 111 -5.38 5.66 -14.76
C ARG A 111 -4.11 4.81 -14.93
N HIS A 112 -3.24 4.84 -13.93
CA HIS A 112 -2.00 4.08 -13.85
C HIS A 112 -1.78 3.58 -12.42
N LEU A 113 -0.90 2.61 -12.25
CA LEU A 113 -0.67 1.91 -10.98
C LEU A 113 -0.43 2.86 -9.80
N LEU A 114 0.47 3.84 -9.94
CA LEU A 114 0.78 4.79 -8.86
C LEU A 114 -0.44 5.65 -8.49
N GLY A 115 -1.10 6.27 -9.48
CA GLY A 115 -2.27 7.12 -9.23
C GLY A 115 -3.40 6.37 -8.55
N GLN A 116 -3.71 5.15 -9.02
CA GLN A 116 -4.76 4.34 -8.40
C GLN A 116 -4.34 3.77 -7.03
N SER A 117 -3.05 3.55 -6.79
CA SER A 117 -2.54 3.19 -5.47
C SER A 117 -2.65 4.34 -4.47
N LEU A 118 -2.42 5.58 -4.91
CA LEU A 118 -2.61 6.78 -4.08
C LEU A 118 -4.10 7.01 -3.78
N LEU A 119 -4.98 6.80 -4.76
CA LEU A 119 -6.43 6.84 -4.55
C LEU A 119 -6.88 5.78 -3.53
N LEU A 120 -6.35 4.57 -3.63
CA LEU A 120 -6.62 3.52 -2.65
C LEU A 120 -6.08 3.89 -1.27
N ALA A 121 -4.90 4.53 -1.18
CA ALA A 121 -4.35 5.02 0.07
C ALA A 121 -5.28 6.05 0.74
N ARG A 122 -5.84 7.01 -0.02
CA ARG A 122 -6.83 7.96 0.48
C ARG A 122 -8.07 7.24 1.03
N ARG A 123 -8.63 6.26 0.29
CA ARG A 123 -9.79 5.48 0.73
C ARG A 123 -9.53 4.75 2.04
N LEU A 124 -8.33 4.23 2.22
CA LEU A 124 -7.96 3.54 3.45
C LEU A 124 -7.80 4.50 4.64
N VAL A 125 -7.20 5.67 4.42
CA VAL A 125 -7.13 6.72 5.44
C VAL A 125 -8.56 7.14 5.85
N GLU A 126 -9.45 7.36 4.89
CA GLU A 126 -10.86 7.66 5.12
C GLU A 126 -11.58 6.55 5.90
N SER A 127 -11.18 5.30 5.70
CA SER A 127 -11.68 4.12 6.44
C SER A 127 -11.00 3.92 7.82
N GLY A 128 -10.20 4.89 8.28
CA GLY A 128 -9.56 4.87 9.61
C GLY A 128 -8.21 4.15 9.66
N VAL A 129 -7.61 3.78 8.54
CA VAL A 129 -6.25 3.23 8.51
C VAL A 129 -5.24 4.34 8.79
N ARG A 130 -4.51 4.24 9.90
CA ARG A 130 -3.64 5.31 10.41
C ARG A 130 -2.30 5.44 9.69
N PHE A 131 -1.84 4.41 9.04
CA PHE A 131 -0.54 4.40 8.36
C PHE A 131 -0.62 3.59 7.06
N VAL A 132 -0.38 4.26 5.95
CA VAL A 132 -0.39 3.66 4.61
C VAL A 132 0.91 4.05 3.92
N THR A 133 1.58 3.08 3.31
CA THR A 133 2.73 3.33 2.45
C THR A 133 2.42 2.88 1.04
N VAL A 134 2.58 3.78 0.09
CA VAL A 134 2.57 3.48 -1.34
C VAL A 134 4.03 3.47 -1.81
N PHE A 135 4.43 2.39 -2.43
CA PHE A 135 5.78 2.25 -2.96
C PHE A 135 5.77 2.41 -4.47
N ASP A 136 6.39 3.47 -4.96
CA ASP A 136 6.56 3.73 -6.39
C ASP A 136 7.86 3.09 -6.88
N GLY A 137 7.74 1.88 -7.37
CA GLY A 137 8.86 1.09 -7.88
C GLY A 137 8.80 0.88 -9.39
N MET A 138 9.58 -0.08 -9.87
CA MET A 138 9.51 -0.51 -11.28
C MET A 138 8.14 -1.12 -11.57
N HIS A 139 7.53 -0.68 -12.65
CA HIS A 139 6.28 -1.20 -13.17
C HIS A 139 6.54 -2.10 -14.38
N ASN A 140 5.69 -3.09 -14.59
CA ASN A 140 5.78 -3.97 -15.77
C ASN A 140 5.78 -3.14 -17.07
N GLY A 141 6.83 -3.33 -17.88
CA GLY A 141 6.98 -2.64 -19.16
C GLY A 141 7.59 -1.23 -19.09
N GLN A 142 8.02 -0.77 -17.93
CA GLN A 142 8.79 0.47 -17.79
C GLN A 142 10.27 0.17 -17.58
N ASP A 143 11.11 0.71 -18.46
CA ASP A 143 12.58 0.67 -18.30
C ASP A 143 13.09 1.70 -17.28
N ALA A 144 12.21 2.60 -16.86
CA ALA A 144 12.54 3.69 -15.95
C ALA A 144 12.10 3.37 -14.52
N ASN A 145 12.99 3.59 -13.58
CA ASN A 145 12.73 3.67 -12.15
C ASN A 145 13.46 4.90 -11.59
N TRP A 146 13.22 5.23 -10.33
CA TRP A 146 13.85 6.37 -9.67
C TRP A 146 15.37 6.19 -9.46
N ASP A 147 15.88 4.97 -9.54
CA ASP A 147 17.32 4.66 -9.47
C ASP A 147 18.02 4.95 -10.80
N SER A 148 18.15 6.23 -11.12
CA SER A 148 18.59 6.74 -12.44
C SER A 148 20.08 7.06 -12.47
N HIS A 149 20.93 6.04 -12.44
CA HIS A 149 22.37 6.18 -12.60
C HIS A 149 22.80 6.60 -14.02
N GLN A 150 21.90 6.50 -14.99
CA GLN A 150 22.12 6.88 -16.37
C GLN A 150 20.87 7.50 -16.95
N THR A 151 21.03 8.36 -17.98
CA THR A 151 19.92 8.90 -18.77
C THR A 151 18.75 9.48 -17.95
N ILE A 152 19.08 10.25 -16.89
CA ILE A 152 18.10 10.77 -15.93
C ILE A 152 16.98 11.58 -16.59
N PHE A 153 17.29 12.41 -17.59
CA PHE A 153 16.29 13.30 -18.20
C PHE A 153 15.16 12.55 -18.92
N PRO A 154 15.42 11.59 -19.85
CA PRO A 154 14.34 10.82 -20.45
C PRO A 154 13.59 9.96 -19.44
N ARG A 155 14.27 9.40 -18.42
CA ARG A 155 13.61 8.62 -17.36
C ARG A 155 12.67 9.49 -16.52
N HIS A 156 13.12 10.64 -16.07
CA HIS A 156 12.31 11.54 -15.25
C HIS A 156 11.14 12.15 -16.02
N ARG A 157 11.25 12.34 -17.35
CA ARG A 157 10.10 12.74 -18.17
C ARG A 157 8.98 11.71 -18.18
N GLN A 158 9.28 10.44 -17.92
CA GLN A 158 8.29 9.36 -17.80
C GLN A 158 7.75 9.23 -16.39
N LEU A 159 8.60 9.44 -15.36
CA LEU A 159 8.25 9.17 -13.97
C LEU A 159 7.57 10.36 -13.28
N ILE A 160 8.04 11.58 -13.54
CA ILE A 160 7.58 12.77 -12.83
C ILE A 160 6.10 13.08 -13.15
N PRO A 161 5.61 13.11 -14.40
CA PRO A 161 4.24 13.51 -14.67
C PRO A 161 3.20 12.62 -13.97
N PRO A 162 3.27 11.28 -14.02
CA PRO A 162 2.31 10.45 -13.29
C PRO A 162 2.44 10.58 -11.76
N ALA A 163 3.65 10.79 -11.24
CA ALA A 163 3.85 11.01 -9.81
C ALA A 163 3.26 12.35 -9.37
N ASP A 164 3.52 13.41 -10.12
CA ASP A 164 2.97 14.74 -9.86
C ASP A 164 1.43 14.75 -9.92
N GLN A 165 0.86 14.14 -10.96
CA GLN A 165 -0.60 13.99 -11.08
C GLN A 165 -1.21 13.27 -9.87
N GLY A 166 -0.64 12.14 -9.49
CA GLY A 166 -1.19 11.33 -8.40
C GLY A 166 -1.06 11.98 -7.03
N VAL A 167 0.09 12.62 -6.75
CA VAL A 167 0.35 13.27 -5.46
C VAL A 167 -0.45 14.56 -5.32
N SER A 168 -0.54 15.39 -6.37
CA SER A 168 -1.36 16.60 -6.34
C SER A 168 -2.84 16.26 -6.15
N ALA A 169 -3.34 15.25 -6.86
CA ALA A 169 -4.71 14.77 -6.68
C ALA A 169 -4.97 14.26 -5.25
N LEU A 170 -4.00 13.55 -4.65
CA LEU A 170 -4.11 13.07 -3.26
C LEU A 170 -4.26 14.24 -2.27
N VAL A 171 -3.37 15.23 -2.36
CA VAL A 171 -3.37 16.38 -1.44
C VAL A 171 -4.68 17.17 -1.57
N GLU A 172 -5.10 17.48 -2.79
CA GLU A 172 -6.34 18.21 -3.04
C GLU A 172 -7.60 17.42 -2.61
N ASP A 173 -7.62 16.09 -2.81
CA ASP A 173 -8.75 15.25 -2.39
C ASP A 173 -8.83 15.14 -0.85
N LEU A 174 -7.68 15.01 -0.17
CA LEU A 174 -7.62 15.06 1.29
C LEU A 174 -8.10 16.40 1.84
N GLU A 175 -7.71 17.52 1.21
CA GLU A 175 -8.17 18.86 1.60
C GLU A 175 -9.68 18.99 1.42
N GLN A 176 -10.22 18.64 0.24
CA GLN A 176 -11.65 18.70 -0.06
C GLN A 176 -12.51 17.86 0.89
N ARG A 177 -11.95 16.80 1.46
CA ARG A 177 -12.60 15.92 2.43
C ARG A 177 -12.40 16.36 3.88
N GLY A 178 -11.61 17.40 4.13
CA GLY A 178 -11.27 17.84 5.49
C GLY A 178 -10.37 16.85 6.23
N LEU A 179 -9.63 16.00 5.50
CA LEU A 179 -8.72 15.00 6.05
C LEU A 179 -7.28 15.49 6.13
N LEU A 180 -6.92 16.55 5.39
CA LEU A 180 -5.53 16.99 5.27
C LEU A 180 -4.97 17.49 6.61
N ASP A 181 -5.76 18.19 7.42
CA ASP A 181 -5.33 18.70 8.73
C ASP A 181 -4.94 17.60 9.72
N SER A 182 -5.44 16.38 9.52
CA SER A 182 -5.17 15.21 10.37
C SER A 182 -4.29 14.16 9.69
N THR A 183 -3.82 14.42 8.47
CA THR A 183 -3.05 13.45 7.65
C THR A 183 -1.73 14.04 7.23
N LEU A 184 -0.63 13.47 7.70
CA LEU A 184 0.70 13.80 7.21
C LEU A 184 1.00 13.03 5.92
N VAL A 185 1.20 13.74 4.83
CA VAL A 185 1.65 13.17 3.54
C VAL A 185 3.16 13.33 3.43
N VAL A 186 3.88 12.23 3.26
CA VAL A 186 5.33 12.21 3.11
C VAL A 186 5.68 11.59 1.77
N GLN A 187 6.41 12.31 0.94
CA GLN A 187 6.99 11.81 -0.30
C GLN A 187 8.51 11.89 -0.18
N MET A 188 9.18 10.75 -0.30
CA MET A 188 10.62 10.66 -0.10
C MET A 188 11.24 9.51 -0.88
N GLY A 189 12.53 9.61 -1.15
CA GLY A 189 13.37 8.47 -1.54
C GLY A 189 14.05 7.83 -0.34
N GLU A 190 14.84 6.80 -0.58
CA GLU A 190 15.59 6.07 0.45
C GLU A 190 16.81 6.83 0.96
N PHE A 191 17.44 7.65 0.09
CA PHE A 191 18.59 8.53 0.35
C PHE A 191 18.72 9.56 -0.77
N GLY A 192 19.64 10.50 -0.62
CA GLY A 192 19.88 11.53 -1.62
C GLY A 192 20.63 11.06 -2.86
N ARG A 193 20.63 11.90 -3.88
CA ARG A 193 21.35 11.69 -5.13
C ARG A 193 22.39 12.78 -5.34
N THR A 194 23.52 12.42 -5.95
CA THR A 194 24.61 13.36 -6.19
C THR A 194 24.13 14.63 -6.88
N PRO A 195 24.52 15.85 -6.42
CA PRO A 195 24.12 17.10 -7.08
C PRO A 195 24.71 17.22 -8.49
N LYS A 196 25.85 16.59 -8.72
CA LYS A 196 26.51 16.53 -10.03
C LYS A 196 25.98 15.37 -10.86
N ILE A 197 25.66 15.65 -12.11
CA ILE A 197 25.32 14.61 -13.11
C ILE A 197 26.61 13.94 -13.54
N ASN A 198 26.63 12.61 -13.55
CA ASN A 198 27.79 11.79 -13.94
C ASN A 198 27.96 11.71 -15.47
N ALA A 199 29.02 11.05 -15.94
CA ALA A 199 29.31 10.91 -17.37
C ALA A 199 28.23 10.14 -18.14
N GLY A 200 27.44 9.30 -17.48
CA GLY A 200 26.27 8.58 -18.05
C GLY A 200 25.00 9.41 -18.08
N ALA A 201 25.07 10.71 -17.78
CA ALA A 201 23.92 11.59 -17.64
C ALA A 201 22.91 11.11 -16.59
N GLY A 202 23.41 10.55 -15.47
CA GLY A 202 22.62 10.09 -14.33
C GLY A 202 23.09 10.70 -13.02
N ARG A 203 22.49 10.27 -11.91
CA ARG A 203 22.90 10.64 -10.55
C ARG A 203 23.12 9.39 -9.72
N ASP A 204 24.20 9.36 -8.97
CA ASP A 204 24.58 8.26 -8.11
C ASP A 204 24.02 8.44 -6.69
N HIS A 205 24.14 7.41 -5.86
CA HIS A 205 23.75 7.47 -4.46
C HIS A 205 24.61 8.48 -3.70
N TRP A 206 23.97 9.25 -2.82
CA TRP A 206 24.68 10.21 -1.96
C TRP A 206 24.18 10.09 -0.52
N PRO A 207 24.92 9.35 0.33
CA PRO A 207 24.51 9.09 1.70
C PRO A 207 24.54 10.31 2.61
N ASP A 208 25.17 11.39 2.20
CA ASP A 208 25.31 12.61 3.00
C ASP A 208 24.08 13.54 2.94
N CYS A 209 22.99 13.11 2.29
CA CYS A 209 21.73 13.84 2.26
C CYS A 209 20.49 12.94 2.18
#